data_1a69bfdaae5696275d5394c917b02dab
#
_entry.id   1a69bfdaae5696275d5394c917b02dab
#
_cell.length_a   1.000
_cell.length_b   1.000
_cell.length_c   1.000
_cell.angle_alpha   90.00
_cell.angle_beta   90.00
_cell.angle_gamma   90.00
#
_symmetry.space_group_name_H-M   'P 1'
#
loop_
_entity.id
_entity.type
_entity.pdbx_description
1 polymer ?
#
loop_
_entity_poly.entity_id
_entity_poly.type
_entity_poly.pdbx_seq_one_letter_code
_entity_poly.pdbx_strand_id
1 'polypeptide(L)'
;MPDLTIAVASDWAPIRAFEPLVSRHPESVYGDLLPVLRQADLRIVNCECALTDAGRAVWKSGAVFKGRPGHAAGLASVPFEVACLANNHVFDYGLEGFKETLGVLRRHGVRTVGAGLTLDRAVAPLRLTVKGARVTVVNFSEGEDLTASAGGPGVCGWEIERLVGTIRQAKKRGDFVLAIGHAGLEYVPYPPPYVVRAFRALADAGADVVAGHHPHVPQGFERRNGRFIAYSLGNFVFWQPGDLHYRRTGFFLSLGVRGGRLTSVGIHPYRITATGLRHLGGGEARRFGEALRRVSRPFDTKNGLEEAWQSYLAYYGPQGFKNEVLAILQMMEEEPRKGAAMFRNRITTRQHAELWRDALTRFMSARPAVPRAGHTRAIREWLTKAVGPEKVRTLKRGRSAGRPTR
;
A
#
# COMPACT_ATOMS: atom_id res chain seq x y z
N MET A 1 -22.05 1.96 -19.97
CA MET A 1 -21.47 2.27 -18.64
C MET A 1 -21.21 0.96 -17.92
N PRO A 2 -20.28 0.84 -16.98
CA PRO A 2 -20.13 -0.36 -16.16
C PRO A 2 -21.36 -0.58 -15.28
N ASP A 3 -21.68 -1.83 -14.95
CA ASP A 3 -22.78 -2.17 -14.05
C ASP A 3 -22.40 -1.91 -12.60
N LEU A 4 -21.08 -1.99 -12.29
CA LEU A 4 -20.49 -1.80 -10.98
C LEU A 4 -19.17 -1.03 -11.10
N THR A 5 -18.96 -0.05 -10.23
CA THR A 5 -17.70 0.69 -10.09
C THR A 5 -17.09 0.42 -8.73
N ILE A 6 -15.82 -0.01 -8.70
CA ILE A 6 -15.08 -0.29 -7.46
C ILE A 6 -13.91 0.68 -7.35
N ALA A 7 -13.77 1.36 -6.21
CA ALA A 7 -12.57 2.13 -5.86
C ALA A 7 -11.65 1.29 -4.97
N VAL A 8 -10.38 1.20 -5.33
CA VAL A 8 -9.34 0.57 -4.51
C VAL A 8 -8.33 1.65 -4.15
N ALA A 9 -8.36 2.08 -2.90
CA ALA A 9 -7.44 3.06 -2.33
C ALA A 9 -6.27 2.36 -1.63
N SER A 10 -5.21 3.12 -1.36
CA SER A 10 -3.97 2.61 -0.79
C SER A 10 -3.90 2.76 0.74
N ASP A 11 -2.69 2.93 1.27
CA ASP A 11 -2.34 2.87 2.68
C ASP A 11 -2.98 4.03 3.46
N TRP A 12 -3.88 3.69 4.37
CA TRP A 12 -4.61 4.61 5.22
C TRP A 12 -4.17 4.44 6.67
N ALA A 13 -3.49 5.43 7.20
CA ALA A 13 -3.14 5.60 8.60
C ALA A 13 -3.20 7.10 8.91
N PRO A 14 -4.21 7.58 9.66
CA PRO A 14 -4.41 9.00 9.96
C PRO A 14 -3.47 9.45 11.08
N ILE A 15 -2.18 9.42 10.80
CA ILE A 15 -1.10 9.71 11.73
C ILE A 15 -0.46 11.07 11.47
N ARG A 16 0.20 11.61 12.48
CA ARG A 16 1.00 12.85 12.41
C ARG A 16 0.16 14.04 11.92
N ALA A 17 0.52 14.67 10.78
CA ALA A 17 -0.23 15.82 10.26
C ALA A 17 -1.70 15.52 9.94
N PHE A 18 -2.05 14.26 9.68
CA PHE A 18 -3.44 13.87 9.39
C PHE A 18 -4.27 13.60 10.64
N GLU A 19 -3.65 13.34 11.80
CA GLU A 19 -4.37 13.10 13.04
C GLU A 19 -5.33 14.25 13.40
N PRO A 20 -4.88 15.52 13.47
CA PRO A 20 -5.77 16.64 13.78
C PRO A 20 -6.82 16.93 12.70
N LEU A 21 -6.50 16.62 11.41
CA LEU A 21 -7.46 16.79 10.31
C LEU A 21 -8.62 15.81 10.45
N VAL A 22 -8.31 14.51 10.59
CA VAL A 22 -9.32 13.45 10.69
C VAL A 22 -10.13 13.59 11.99
N SER A 23 -9.52 14.06 13.07
CA SER A 23 -10.21 14.28 14.35
C SER A 23 -11.25 15.40 14.27
N ARG A 24 -10.98 16.48 13.54
CA ARG A 24 -11.85 17.68 13.49
C ARG A 24 -12.83 17.65 12.32
N HIS A 25 -12.34 17.25 11.14
CA HIS A 25 -13.06 17.25 9.87
C HIS A 25 -12.72 15.98 9.09
N PRO A 26 -13.32 14.81 9.44
CA PRO A 26 -12.90 13.50 8.95
C PRO A 26 -12.79 13.39 7.41
N GLU A 27 -13.68 14.07 6.68
CA GLU A 27 -13.70 14.03 5.21
C GLU A 27 -12.67 14.97 4.56
N SER A 28 -12.21 16.01 5.28
CA SER A 28 -11.33 17.04 4.69
C SER A 28 -9.98 16.49 4.25
N VAL A 29 -9.52 15.38 4.85
CA VAL A 29 -8.26 14.74 4.48
C VAL A 29 -8.24 14.23 3.04
N TYR A 30 -9.41 13.93 2.45
CA TYR A 30 -9.52 13.43 1.08
C TYR A 30 -9.50 14.55 0.03
N GLY A 31 -9.68 15.81 0.43
CA GLY A 31 -9.62 16.96 -0.45
C GLY A 31 -10.55 16.83 -1.67
N ASP A 32 -10.03 17.14 -2.82
CA ASP A 32 -10.77 17.09 -4.10
C ASP A 32 -10.91 15.67 -4.70
N LEU A 33 -10.37 14.64 -4.04
CA LEU A 33 -10.62 13.23 -4.39
C LEU A 33 -11.98 12.73 -3.88
N LEU A 34 -12.56 13.37 -2.87
CA LEU A 34 -13.77 12.91 -2.20
C LEU A 34 -14.95 12.69 -3.15
N PRO A 35 -15.27 13.59 -4.10
CA PRO A 35 -16.35 13.36 -5.04
C PRO A 35 -16.17 12.11 -5.91
N VAL A 36 -14.94 11.85 -6.36
CA VAL A 36 -14.63 10.67 -7.21
C VAL A 36 -14.72 9.38 -6.40
N LEU A 37 -14.22 9.38 -5.16
CA LEU A 37 -14.34 8.23 -4.27
C LEU A 37 -15.81 7.89 -3.96
N ARG A 38 -16.63 8.90 -3.71
CA ARG A 38 -18.06 8.73 -3.41
C ARG A 38 -18.89 8.21 -4.60
N GLN A 39 -18.42 8.38 -5.83
CA GLN A 39 -19.09 7.86 -7.02
C GLN A 39 -18.96 6.34 -7.18
N ALA A 40 -17.99 5.70 -6.51
CA ALA A 40 -17.87 4.26 -6.56
C ALA A 40 -19.01 3.56 -5.80
N ASP A 41 -19.38 2.38 -6.27
CA ASP A 41 -20.41 1.53 -5.63
C ASP A 41 -19.82 0.67 -4.50
N LEU A 42 -18.51 0.41 -4.55
CA LEU A 42 -17.76 -0.31 -3.53
C LEU A 42 -16.38 0.38 -3.35
N ARG A 43 -16.01 0.67 -2.13
CA ARG A 43 -14.71 1.30 -1.78
C ARG A 43 -13.93 0.40 -0.83
N ILE A 44 -12.68 0.14 -1.21
CA ILE A 44 -11.75 -0.73 -0.49
C ILE A 44 -10.52 0.09 -0.16
N VAL A 45 -9.98 -0.06 1.06
CA VAL A 45 -8.78 0.63 1.53
C VAL A 45 -7.91 -0.31 2.34
N ASN A 46 -6.59 -0.13 2.30
CA ASN A 46 -5.67 -0.79 3.23
C ASN A 46 -5.60 0.05 4.52
N CYS A 47 -6.17 -0.44 5.63
CA CYS A 47 -6.10 0.23 6.93
C CYS A 47 -4.81 -0.20 7.63
N GLU A 48 -3.75 0.61 7.46
CA GLU A 48 -2.38 0.31 7.85
C GLU A 48 -2.04 0.91 9.22
N CYS A 49 -2.93 0.77 10.17
CA CYS A 49 -2.69 1.11 11.57
C CYS A 49 -3.70 0.42 12.48
N ALA A 50 -3.35 0.29 13.76
CA ALA A 50 -4.33 0.00 14.78
C ALA A 50 -5.20 1.25 15.04
N LEU A 51 -6.51 1.08 15.25
CA LEU A 51 -7.44 2.11 15.72
C LEU A 51 -7.76 1.83 17.19
N THR A 52 -6.96 2.41 18.11
CA THR A 52 -6.96 2.01 19.51
C THR A 52 -6.49 3.11 20.44
N ASP A 53 -6.97 3.06 21.65
CA ASP A 53 -6.43 3.84 22.77
C ASP A 53 -5.41 3.04 23.61
N ALA A 54 -5.14 1.76 23.28
CA ALA A 54 -4.13 0.94 23.97
C ALA A 54 -2.79 1.68 24.07
N GLY A 55 -2.20 1.65 25.27
CA GLY A 55 -0.99 2.42 25.60
C GLY A 55 0.31 1.69 25.27
N ARG A 56 0.31 0.35 25.16
CA ARG A 56 1.52 -0.47 25.05
C ARG A 56 1.73 -0.96 23.63
N ALA A 57 2.74 -0.41 22.96
CA ALA A 57 3.18 -0.89 21.65
C ALA A 57 4.00 -2.18 21.75
N VAL A 58 4.03 -2.94 20.66
CA VAL A 58 4.91 -4.10 20.52
C VAL A 58 6.35 -3.68 20.18
N TRP A 59 7.30 -4.55 20.49
CA TRP A 59 8.69 -4.39 20.02
C TRP A 59 8.82 -4.89 18.59
N LYS A 60 9.15 -4.00 17.66
CA LYS A 60 9.36 -4.33 16.25
C LYS A 60 10.49 -3.49 15.63
N SER A 61 10.94 -3.90 14.44
CA SER A 61 12.02 -3.24 13.70
C SER A 61 11.68 -1.82 13.27
N GLY A 62 10.50 -1.64 12.69
CA GLY A 62 10.00 -0.38 12.16
C GLY A 62 9.39 0.56 13.21
N ALA A 63 8.76 1.62 12.76
CA ALA A 63 7.91 2.46 13.56
C ALA A 63 6.63 1.73 13.95
N VAL A 64 5.94 2.20 15.01
CA VAL A 64 4.62 1.74 15.39
C VAL A 64 3.60 2.82 15.09
N PHE A 65 2.43 2.42 14.56
CA PHE A 65 1.39 3.37 14.15
C PHE A 65 0.07 3.05 14.85
N LYS A 66 -0.59 4.09 15.31
CA LYS A 66 -1.99 4.00 15.71
C LYS A 66 -2.76 5.25 15.32
N GLY A 67 -4.00 5.07 14.96
CA GLY A 67 -5.03 6.09 15.01
C GLY A 67 -5.84 5.93 16.30
N ARG A 68 -6.54 6.98 16.72
CA ARG A 68 -7.53 6.88 17.80
C ARG A 68 -8.80 6.18 17.29
N PRO A 69 -9.62 5.55 18.15
CA PRO A 69 -10.88 4.94 17.74
C PRO A 69 -11.78 5.88 16.93
N GLY A 70 -11.87 7.15 17.32
CA GLY A 70 -12.65 8.17 16.62
C GLY A 70 -12.21 8.46 15.18
N HIS A 71 -10.98 8.13 14.80
CA HIS A 71 -10.48 8.33 13.44
C HIS A 71 -11.17 7.43 12.41
N ALA A 72 -11.86 6.36 12.84
CA ALA A 72 -12.69 5.54 11.95
C ALA A 72 -13.79 6.36 11.24
N ALA A 73 -14.18 7.51 11.81
CA ALA A 73 -15.06 8.47 11.14
C ALA A 73 -14.50 8.93 9.79
N GLY A 74 -13.16 8.97 9.62
CA GLY A 74 -12.52 9.24 8.34
C GLY A 74 -12.86 8.21 7.27
N LEU A 75 -12.91 6.92 7.61
CA LEU A 75 -13.33 5.87 6.70
C LEU A 75 -14.83 5.94 6.40
N ALA A 76 -15.65 6.15 7.43
CA ALA A 76 -17.11 6.25 7.30
C ALA A 76 -17.55 7.47 6.48
N SER A 77 -16.79 8.57 6.49
CA SER A 77 -17.13 9.80 5.77
C SER A 77 -17.05 9.66 4.24
N VAL A 78 -16.26 8.70 3.71
CA VAL A 78 -16.11 8.47 2.25
C VAL A 78 -17.30 7.73 1.63
N PRO A 79 -18.02 6.77 2.11
CA PRO A 79 -17.88 5.71 3.11
C PRO A 79 -17.14 4.48 2.54
N PHE A 80 -16.03 4.11 3.14
CA PHE A 80 -15.35 2.86 2.78
C PHE A 80 -16.10 1.66 3.36
N GLU A 81 -16.47 0.69 2.51
CA GLU A 81 -17.16 -0.53 2.92
C GLU A 81 -16.22 -1.62 3.40
N VAL A 82 -14.96 -1.60 2.92
CA VAL A 82 -13.98 -2.67 3.20
C VAL A 82 -12.64 -2.08 3.62
N ALA A 83 -12.14 -2.53 4.77
CA ALA A 83 -10.78 -2.33 5.24
C ALA A 83 -9.97 -3.63 5.13
N CYS A 84 -8.91 -3.61 4.34
CA CYS A 84 -7.88 -4.64 4.28
C CYS A 84 -6.97 -4.48 5.51
N LEU A 85 -6.79 -5.54 6.29
CA LEU A 85 -6.05 -5.53 7.55
C LEU A 85 -4.79 -6.42 7.51
N ALA A 86 -4.55 -7.16 6.42
CA ALA A 86 -3.30 -7.89 6.28
C ALA A 86 -2.18 -6.91 5.93
N ASN A 87 -1.54 -6.37 6.96
CA ASN A 87 -0.39 -5.48 6.87
C ASN A 87 0.46 -5.59 8.15
N ASN A 88 1.61 -4.96 8.16
CA ASN A 88 2.58 -5.01 9.24
C ASN A 88 2.27 -4.07 10.41
N HIS A 89 1.18 -3.28 10.38
CA HIS A 89 0.86 -2.28 11.41
C HIS A 89 -0.41 -2.53 12.20
N VAL A 90 -1.29 -3.45 11.76
CA VAL A 90 -2.56 -3.67 12.45
C VAL A 90 -2.40 -4.25 13.87
N PHE A 91 -1.26 -4.92 14.14
CA PHE A 91 -0.91 -5.48 15.46
C PHE A 91 0.13 -4.65 16.23
N ASP A 92 0.41 -3.42 15.84
CA ASP A 92 1.41 -2.57 16.52
C ASP A 92 1.13 -2.34 18.00
N TYR A 93 -0.11 -2.52 18.43
CA TYR A 93 -0.54 -2.46 19.83
C TYR A 93 -1.06 -3.83 20.34
N GLY A 94 -0.51 -4.89 19.78
CA GLY A 94 -0.79 -6.26 20.18
C GLY A 94 -2.24 -6.68 19.97
N LEU A 95 -2.63 -7.73 20.70
CA LEU A 95 -3.98 -8.30 20.58
C LEU A 95 -5.07 -7.37 21.09
N GLU A 96 -4.79 -6.56 22.12
CA GLU A 96 -5.72 -5.58 22.67
C GLU A 96 -6.08 -4.52 21.62
N GLY A 97 -5.05 -3.88 21.03
CA GLY A 97 -5.24 -2.87 19.99
C GLY A 97 -5.93 -3.46 18.75
N PHE A 98 -5.61 -4.70 18.37
CA PHE A 98 -6.28 -5.36 17.25
C PHE A 98 -7.77 -5.63 17.52
N LYS A 99 -8.12 -6.14 18.71
CA LYS A 99 -9.53 -6.36 19.10
C LYS A 99 -10.32 -5.05 19.10
N GLU A 100 -9.75 -3.99 19.63
CA GLU A 100 -10.37 -2.67 19.61
C GLU A 100 -10.57 -2.17 18.18
N THR A 101 -9.55 -2.29 17.31
CA THR A 101 -9.63 -1.95 15.88
C THR A 101 -10.79 -2.65 15.20
N LEU A 102 -10.95 -3.97 15.38
CA LEU A 102 -12.08 -4.73 14.83
C LEU A 102 -13.43 -4.20 15.33
N GLY A 103 -13.53 -3.91 16.62
CA GLY A 103 -14.73 -3.35 17.25
C GLY A 103 -15.07 -1.97 16.70
N VAL A 104 -14.08 -1.12 16.54
CA VAL A 104 -14.21 0.25 15.99
C VAL A 104 -14.71 0.20 14.55
N LEU A 105 -14.05 -0.54 13.68
CA LEU A 105 -14.42 -0.67 12.26
C LEU A 105 -15.85 -1.22 12.11
N ARG A 106 -16.21 -2.24 12.88
CA ARG A 106 -17.57 -2.80 12.90
C ARG A 106 -18.63 -1.77 13.28
N ARG A 107 -18.38 -0.95 14.32
CA ARG A 107 -19.33 0.10 14.75
C ARG A 107 -19.57 1.17 13.67
N HIS A 108 -18.58 1.39 12.81
CA HIS A 108 -18.67 2.32 11.68
C HIS A 108 -19.15 1.65 10.38
N GLY A 109 -19.62 0.39 10.42
CA GLY A 109 -20.12 -0.34 9.27
C GLY A 109 -19.04 -0.80 8.29
N VAL A 110 -17.76 -0.70 8.65
CA VAL A 110 -16.62 -1.11 7.80
C VAL A 110 -16.36 -2.60 8.00
N ARG A 111 -16.45 -3.38 6.93
CA ARG A 111 -16.11 -4.82 6.92
C ARG A 111 -14.60 -5.00 6.83
N THR A 112 -14.09 -6.07 7.44
CA THR A 112 -12.65 -6.33 7.50
C THR A 112 -12.29 -7.64 6.79
N VAL A 113 -11.08 -7.71 6.23
CA VAL A 113 -10.53 -8.89 5.57
C VAL A 113 -9.02 -8.94 5.78
N GLY A 114 -8.45 -10.15 5.82
CA GLY A 114 -7.00 -10.36 5.83
C GLY A 114 -6.36 -10.44 7.22
N ALA A 115 -7.12 -10.29 8.31
CA ALA A 115 -6.66 -10.51 9.67
C ALA A 115 -7.78 -11.08 10.54
N GLY A 116 -7.43 -11.81 11.58
CA GLY A 116 -8.40 -12.46 12.44
C GLY A 116 -7.86 -12.90 13.79
N LEU A 117 -8.79 -13.22 14.69
CA LEU A 117 -8.47 -13.80 16.01
C LEU A 117 -8.11 -15.28 15.94
N THR A 118 -8.37 -15.91 14.80
CA THR A 118 -7.99 -17.30 14.47
C THR A 118 -7.48 -17.34 13.03
N LEU A 119 -6.74 -18.41 12.69
CA LEU A 119 -6.27 -18.64 11.32
C LEU A 119 -7.43 -18.62 10.31
N ASP A 120 -8.51 -19.34 10.58
CA ASP A 120 -9.67 -19.40 9.68
C ASP A 120 -10.26 -18.02 9.39
N ARG A 121 -10.32 -17.15 10.40
CA ARG A 121 -10.79 -15.76 10.21
C ARG A 121 -9.81 -14.91 9.43
N ALA A 122 -8.51 -15.08 9.66
CA ALA A 122 -7.47 -14.33 8.98
C ALA A 122 -7.42 -14.66 7.47
N VAL A 123 -7.55 -15.96 7.11
CA VAL A 123 -7.44 -16.43 5.71
C VAL A 123 -8.78 -16.41 4.95
N ALA A 124 -9.90 -16.19 5.65
CA ALA A 124 -11.22 -16.17 5.01
C ALA A 124 -11.34 -15.02 4.00
N PRO A 125 -11.74 -15.29 2.75
CA PRO A 125 -12.07 -14.23 1.81
C PRO A 125 -13.35 -13.51 2.23
N LEU A 126 -13.39 -12.20 1.99
CA LEU A 126 -14.63 -11.42 2.14
C LEU A 126 -15.47 -11.54 0.86
N ARG A 127 -16.72 -11.98 1.01
CA ARG A 127 -17.68 -12.12 -0.08
C ARG A 127 -18.77 -11.07 0.05
N LEU A 128 -19.03 -10.39 -1.04
CA LEU A 128 -19.97 -9.28 -1.13
C LEU A 128 -20.91 -9.48 -2.31
N THR A 129 -22.12 -8.95 -2.22
CA THR A 129 -23.00 -8.74 -3.36
C THR A 129 -23.27 -7.25 -3.46
N VAL A 130 -22.86 -6.63 -4.57
CA VAL A 130 -23.02 -5.20 -4.84
C VAL A 130 -23.72 -5.03 -6.17
N LYS A 131 -24.88 -4.39 -6.19
CA LYS A 131 -25.72 -4.24 -7.40
C LYS A 131 -25.93 -5.57 -8.15
N GLY A 132 -26.14 -6.66 -7.42
CA GLY A 132 -26.32 -8.00 -7.98
C GLY A 132 -25.02 -8.70 -8.43
N ALA A 133 -23.89 -8.02 -8.51
CA ALA A 133 -22.61 -8.64 -8.81
C ALA A 133 -21.96 -9.25 -7.56
N ARG A 134 -21.46 -10.49 -7.69
CA ARG A 134 -20.68 -11.14 -6.64
C ARG A 134 -19.24 -10.70 -6.70
N VAL A 135 -18.72 -10.15 -5.59
CA VAL A 135 -17.32 -9.71 -5.43
C VAL A 135 -16.68 -10.48 -4.30
N THR A 136 -15.53 -11.07 -4.57
CA THR A 136 -14.69 -11.69 -3.54
C THR A 136 -13.39 -10.90 -3.38
N VAL A 137 -13.07 -10.52 -2.15
CA VAL A 137 -11.80 -9.87 -1.79
C VAL A 137 -10.97 -10.84 -0.99
N VAL A 138 -9.74 -11.10 -1.43
CA VAL A 138 -8.69 -11.76 -0.63
C VAL A 138 -7.64 -10.72 -0.28
N ASN A 139 -7.17 -10.74 0.98
CA ASN A 139 -6.15 -9.82 1.43
C ASN A 139 -5.08 -10.58 2.21
N PHE A 140 -3.81 -10.30 1.93
CA PHE A 140 -2.67 -11.03 2.47
C PHE A 140 -1.45 -10.11 2.61
N SER A 141 -0.52 -10.51 3.47
CA SER A 141 0.73 -9.79 3.72
C SER A 141 1.89 -10.76 3.79
N GLU A 142 3.10 -10.32 3.45
CA GLU A 142 4.30 -11.12 3.75
C GLU A 142 4.60 -11.21 5.24
N GLY A 143 3.93 -10.37 6.05
CA GLY A 143 4.01 -10.38 7.50
C GLY A 143 5.41 -10.01 8.02
N GLU A 144 5.51 -8.93 8.78
CA GLU A 144 6.76 -8.64 9.48
C GLU A 144 6.84 -9.39 10.81
N ASP A 145 5.76 -9.33 11.60
CA ASP A 145 5.81 -9.76 13.00
C ASP A 145 4.76 -10.78 13.39
N LEU A 146 3.53 -10.68 12.90
CA LEU A 146 2.44 -11.55 13.34
C LEU A 146 1.60 -12.08 12.18
N THR A 147 1.97 -13.28 11.72
CA THR A 147 1.15 -14.06 10.79
C THR A 147 0.27 -15.03 11.58
N ALA A 148 -1.00 -15.15 11.21
CA ALA A 148 -1.92 -16.07 11.85
C ALA A 148 -1.45 -17.52 11.66
N SER A 149 -1.59 -18.29 12.74
CA SER A 149 -1.29 -19.71 12.76
C SER A 149 -2.44 -20.49 13.40
N ALA A 150 -2.34 -21.82 13.43
CA ALA A 150 -3.32 -22.66 14.10
C ALA A 150 -3.47 -22.34 15.60
N GLY A 151 -2.44 -21.74 16.20
CA GLY A 151 -2.40 -21.39 17.63
C GLY A 151 -2.86 -19.97 17.97
N GLY A 152 -3.23 -19.10 16.99
CA GLY A 152 -3.54 -17.76 17.43
C GLY A 152 -3.91 -16.73 16.35
N PRO A 153 -4.14 -15.48 16.80
CA PRO A 153 -4.49 -14.37 15.95
C PRO A 153 -3.34 -13.92 15.06
N GLY A 154 -3.66 -13.21 13.99
CA GLY A 154 -2.68 -12.62 13.10
C GLY A 154 -3.26 -12.19 11.77
N VAL A 155 -2.39 -11.81 10.85
CA VAL A 155 -2.73 -11.49 9.47
C VAL A 155 -2.70 -12.74 8.59
N CYS A 156 -3.43 -12.74 7.48
CA CYS A 156 -3.28 -13.72 6.42
C CYS A 156 -1.87 -13.60 5.82
N GLY A 157 -1.06 -14.63 5.98
CA GLY A 157 0.34 -14.66 5.59
C GLY A 157 0.57 -14.91 4.10
N TRP A 158 1.83 -15.06 3.74
CA TRP A 158 2.31 -15.25 2.36
C TRP A 158 2.16 -16.71 1.88
N GLU A 159 0.94 -17.24 2.01
CA GLU A 159 0.62 -18.62 1.59
C GLU A 159 -0.01 -18.59 0.17
N ILE A 160 0.82 -18.32 -0.84
CA ILE A 160 0.36 -18.07 -2.22
C ILE A 160 -0.46 -19.24 -2.79
N GLU A 161 -0.10 -20.48 -2.49
CA GLU A 161 -0.83 -21.67 -2.95
C GLU A 161 -2.25 -21.73 -2.39
N ARG A 162 -2.43 -21.39 -1.10
CA ARG A 162 -3.75 -21.29 -0.46
C ARG A 162 -4.59 -20.21 -1.12
N LEU A 163 -3.99 -19.02 -1.38
CA LEU A 163 -4.66 -17.90 -2.05
C LEU A 163 -5.07 -18.28 -3.47
N VAL A 164 -4.21 -18.95 -4.23
CA VAL A 164 -4.51 -19.51 -5.55
C VAL A 164 -5.73 -20.43 -5.50
N GLY A 165 -5.77 -21.35 -4.53
CA GLY A 165 -6.92 -22.24 -4.30
C GLY A 165 -8.21 -21.46 -4.03
N THR A 166 -8.15 -20.47 -3.14
CA THR A 166 -9.28 -19.59 -2.79
C THR A 166 -9.80 -18.82 -4.00
N ILE A 167 -8.89 -18.23 -4.80
CA ILE A 167 -9.23 -17.48 -6.01
C ILE A 167 -9.91 -18.38 -7.04
N ARG A 168 -9.36 -19.57 -7.30
CA ARG A 168 -9.94 -20.54 -8.23
C ARG A 168 -11.37 -20.94 -7.80
N GLN A 169 -11.59 -21.16 -6.51
CA GLN A 169 -12.94 -21.46 -6.00
C GLN A 169 -13.89 -20.27 -6.20
N ALA A 170 -13.46 -19.04 -5.94
CA ALA A 170 -14.25 -17.85 -6.20
C ALA A 170 -14.62 -17.72 -7.69
N LYS A 171 -13.67 -17.94 -8.58
CA LYS A 171 -13.92 -17.90 -10.05
C LYS A 171 -14.88 -19.00 -10.51
N LYS A 172 -14.84 -20.21 -9.94
CA LYS A 172 -15.83 -21.26 -10.24
C LYS A 172 -17.26 -20.84 -9.87
N ARG A 173 -17.43 -19.97 -8.86
CA ARG A 173 -18.74 -19.40 -8.51
C ARG A 173 -19.15 -18.22 -9.41
N GLY A 174 -18.27 -17.75 -10.31
CA GLY A 174 -18.49 -16.59 -11.17
C GLY A 174 -18.28 -15.25 -10.45
N ASP A 175 -17.51 -15.21 -9.36
CA ASP A 175 -17.24 -13.98 -8.63
C ASP A 175 -16.25 -13.09 -9.41
N PHE A 176 -16.38 -11.76 -9.30
CA PHE A 176 -15.32 -10.82 -9.58
C PHE A 176 -14.32 -10.84 -8.41
N VAL A 177 -13.05 -11.08 -8.67
CA VAL A 177 -12.06 -11.35 -7.63
C VAL A 177 -11.01 -10.27 -7.57
N LEU A 178 -10.87 -9.67 -6.38
CA LEU A 178 -9.82 -8.72 -6.02
C LEU A 178 -8.84 -9.40 -5.06
N ALA A 179 -7.55 -9.39 -5.41
CA ALA A 179 -6.47 -9.82 -4.53
C ALA A 179 -5.66 -8.59 -4.10
N ILE A 180 -5.65 -8.31 -2.80
CA ILE A 180 -4.98 -7.15 -2.21
C ILE A 180 -3.79 -7.66 -1.39
N GLY A 181 -2.58 -7.32 -1.83
CA GLY A 181 -1.33 -7.76 -1.19
C GLY A 181 -0.58 -6.60 -0.53
N HIS A 182 -0.01 -6.82 0.64
CA HIS A 182 0.84 -5.87 1.35
C HIS A 182 2.24 -6.45 1.45
N ALA A 183 3.13 -6.04 0.54
CA ALA A 183 4.43 -6.69 0.35
C ALA A 183 5.42 -5.88 -0.47
N GLY A 184 6.69 -6.24 -0.36
CA GLY A 184 7.82 -5.72 -1.13
C GLY A 184 8.73 -4.81 -0.31
N LEU A 185 9.68 -4.16 -0.96
CA LEU A 185 10.63 -3.25 -0.33
C LEU A 185 10.07 -1.83 -0.31
N GLU A 186 10.21 -1.17 0.83
CA GLU A 186 9.84 0.23 0.99
C GLU A 186 10.66 1.15 0.08
N TYR A 187 10.00 2.13 -0.51
CA TYR A 187 10.55 3.26 -1.26
C TYR A 187 11.22 2.91 -2.59
N VAL A 188 11.21 1.65 -3.01
CA VAL A 188 11.85 1.18 -4.25
C VAL A 188 10.83 1.22 -5.41
N PRO A 189 11.21 1.73 -6.61
CA PRO A 189 10.28 1.83 -7.74
C PRO A 189 9.90 0.49 -8.37
N TYR A 190 10.67 -0.56 -8.12
CA TYR A 190 10.49 -1.89 -8.70
C TYR A 190 10.19 -2.93 -7.63
N PRO A 191 9.15 -3.75 -7.81
CA PRO A 191 8.88 -4.84 -6.89
C PRO A 191 9.99 -5.90 -6.95
N PRO A 192 10.34 -6.52 -5.82
CA PRO A 192 11.24 -7.66 -5.82
C PRO A 192 10.68 -8.82 -6.66
N PRO A 193 11.53 -9.67 -7.24
CA PRO A 193 11.10 -10.76 -8.12
C PRO A 193 10.06 -11.72 -7.49
N TYR A 194 10.15 -11.97 -6.19
CA TYR A 194 9.20 -12.86 -5.50
C TYR A 194 7.78 -12.26 -5.45
N VAL A 195 7.65 -10.93 -5.30
CA VAL A 195 6.35 -10.24 -5.34
C VAL A 195 5.73 -10.38 -6.73
N VAL A 196 6.55 -10.17 -7.77
CA VAL A 196 6.08 -10.32 -9.15
C VAL A 196 5.59 -11.73 -9.44
N ARG A 197 6.37 -12.75 -9.04
CA ARG A 197 5.96 -14.15 -9.20
C ARG A 197 4.64 -14.45 -8.49
N ALA A 198 4.48 -13.97 -7.25
CA ALA A 198 3.27 -14.17 -6.47
C ALA A 198 2.05 -13.49 -7.10
N PHE A 199 2.15 -12.20 -7.44
CA PHE A 199 1.03 -11.44 -7.99
C PHE A 199 0.60 -11.99 -9.36
N ARG A 200 1.55 -12.43 -10.19
CA ARG A 200 1.27 -13.11 -11.44
C ARG A 200 0.57 -14.46 -11.22
N ALA A 201 0.99 -15.24 -10.23
CA ALA A 201 0.33 -16.50 -9.89
C ALA A 201 -1.13 -16.30 -9.45
N LEU A 202 -1.42 -15.24 -8.67
CA LEU A 202 -2.80 -14.89 -8.28
C LEU A 202 -3.64 -14.45 -9.49
N ALA A 203 -3.08 -13.65 -10.39
CA ALA A 203 -3.74 -13.25 -11.64
C ALA A 203 -4.00 -14.48 -12.54
N ASP A 204 -3.02 -15.36 -12.70
CA ASP A 204 -3.17 -16.60 -13.47
C ASP A 204 -4.19 -17.58 -12.85
N ALA A 205 -4.33 -17.55 -11.52
CA ALA A 205 -5.39 -18.30 -10.82
C ALA A 205 -6.80 -17.74 -11.07
N GLY A 206 -6.90 -16.50 -11.58
CA GLY A 206 -8.15 -15.88 -11.96
C GLY A 206 -8.50 -14.59 -11.24
N ALA A 207 -7.66 -14.03 -10.35
CA ALA A 207 -7.91 -12.72 -9.81
C ALA A 207 -8.05 -11.69 -10.94
N ASP A 208 -9.17 -10.99 -10.99
CA ASP A 208 -9.44 -10.01 -12.05
C ASP A 208 -8.56 -8.77 -11.89
N VAL A 209 -8.27 -8.41 -10.63
CA VAL A 209 -7.31 -7.36 -10.24
C VAL A 209 -6.45 -7.83 -9.08
N VAL A 210 -5.15 -7.59 -9.16
CA VAL A 210 -4.20 -7.72 -8.05
C VAL A 210 -3.65 -6.32 -7.76
N ALA A 211 -3.79 -5.84 -6.53
CA ALA A 211 -3.30 -4.52 -6.12
C ALA A 211 -2.37 -4.64 -4.91
N GLY A 212 -1.22 -3.99 -4.99
CA GLY A 212 -0.17 -4.01 -3.98
C GLY A 212 -0.10 -2.74 -3.14
N HIS A 213 0.31 -2.93 -1.88
CA HIS A 213 0.55 -1.93 -0.84
C HIS A 213 1.87 -2.22 -0.14
N HIS A 214 2.33 -1.37 0.78
CA HIS A 214 3.55 -1.45 1.58
C HIS A 214 4.76 -0.66 1.04
N PRO A 215 5.11 -0.65 -0.27
CA PRO A 215 6.29 0.11 -0.70
C PRO A 215 6.24 1.62 -0.44
N HIS A 216 5.11 2.18 -0.05
CA HIS A 216 4.89 3.60 0.25
C HIS A 216 5.27 4.57 -0.87
N VAL A 217 5.49 4.04 -2.08
CA VAL A 217 5.72 4.76 -3.33
C VAL A 217 4.98 4.07 -4.46
N PRO A 218 4.51 4.79 -5.49
CA PRO A 218 3.93 4.17 -6.66
C PRO A 218 4.94 3.25 -7.35
N GLN A 219 4.53 2.02 -7.65
CA GLN A 219 5.26 1.10 -8.53
C GLN A 219 4.48 0.87 -9.83
N GLY A 220 5.10 0.18 -10.78
CA GLY A 220 4.50 -0.08 -12.08
C GLY A 220 3.27 -0.99 -12.02
N PHE A 221 2.65 -1.16 -13.19
CA PHE A 221 1.53 -2.06 -13.40
C PHE A 221 1.72 -2.87 -14.70
N GLU A 222 0.99 -3.97 -14.85
CA GLU A 222 0.92 -4.75 -16.07
C GLU A 222 -0.50 -5.26 -16.33
N ARG A 223 -0.76 -5.64 -17.59
CA ARG A 223 -1.91 -6.44 -17.98
C ARG A 223 -1.45 -7.86 -18.33
N ARG A 224 -2.05 -8.84 -17.68
CA ARG A 224 -1.71 -10.25 -17.86
C ARG A 224 -2.96 -11.07 -18.11
N ASN A 225 -3.08 -11.67 -19.30
CA ASN A 225 -4.22 -12.51 -19.66
C ASN A 225 -5.58 -11.82 -19.41
N GLY A 226 -5.70 -10.54 -19.78
CA GLY A 226 -6.90 -9.71 -19.56
C GLY A 226 -7.10 -9.20 -18.13
N ARG A 227 -6.23 -9.53 -17.18
CA ARG A 227 -6.26 -9.11 -15.78
C ARG A 227 -5.33 -7.93 -15.53
N PHE A 228 -5.56 -7.19 -14.47
CA PHE A 228 -4.76 -6.02 -14.13
C PHE A 228 -3.98 -6.25 -12.83
N ILE A 229 -2.69 -5.96 -12.85
CA ILE A 229 -1.79 -6.06 -11.70
C ILE A 229 -1.16 -4.68 -11.48
N ALA A 230 -1.37 -4.06 -10.31
CA ALA A 230 -0.64 -2.89 -9.85
C ALA A 230 0.23 -3.28 -8.66
N TYR A 231 1.53 -3.04 -8.72
CA TYR A 231 2.47 -3.54 -7.72
C TYR A 231 2.53 -2.70 -6.45
N SER A 232 2.29 -1.40 -6.53
CA SER A 232 2.05 -0.52 -5.38
C SER A 232 1.32 0.74 -5.81
N LEU A 233 0.29 1.10 -5.03
CA LEU A 233 -0.48 2.32 -5.25
C LEU A 233 0.16 3.55 -4.56
N GLY A 234 1.22 3.36 -3.75
CA GLY A 234 1.83 4.39 -2.92
C GLY A 234 1.03 4.68 -1.64
N ASN A 235 1.37 5.74 -0.93
CA ASN A 235 0.62 6.20 0.24
C ASN A 235 -0.73 6.81 -0.17
N PHE A 236 -1.72 6.75 0.73
CA PHE A 236 -3.00 7.45 0.60
C PHE A 236 -3.18 8.45 1.75
N VAL A 237 -3.97 8.14 2.76
CA VAL A 237 -4.04 8.94 3.98
C VAL A 237 -2.92 8.48 4.91
N PHE A 238 -1.70 8.80 4.54
CA PHE A 238 -0.50 8.37 5.25
C PHE A 238 0.56 9.48 5.15
N TRP A 239 0.70 10.27 6.23
CA TRP A 239 1.68 11.33 6.26
C TRP A 239 3.04 10.82 6.71
N GLN A 240 4.03 10.87 5.83
CA GLN A 240 5.42 10.63 6.18
C GLN A 240 6.19 11.97 6.32
N PRO A 241 7.10 12.09 7.29
CA PRO A 241 8.00 13.25 7.35
C PRO A 241 8.93 13.29 6.14
N GLY A 242 9.43 14.49 5.84
CA GLY A 242 10.31 14.71 4.68
C GLY A 242 9.54 15.17 3.44
N ASP A 243 10.31 15.49 2.41
CA ASP A 243 9.84 16.13 1.18
C ASP A 243 10.02 15.27 -0.08
N LEU A 244 10.24 13.96 0.08
CA LEU A 244 10.47 13.06 -1.05
C LEU A 244 9.22 12.91 -1.92
N HIS A 245 9.36 13.23 -3.20
CA HIS A 245 8.27 13.37 -4.17
C HIS A 245 7.38 12.13 -4.24
N TYR A 246 7.97 10.94 -4.38
CA TYR A 246 7.19 9.72 -4.56
C TYR A 246 6.59 9.18 -3.26
N ARG A 247 7.13 9.55 -2.08
CA ARG A 247 6.49 9.29 -0.78
C ARG A 247 5.27 10.19 -0.53
N ARG A 248 5.19 11.32 -1.26
CA ARG A 248 4.08 12.28 -1.23
C ARG A 248 3.18 12.19 -2.46
N THR A 249 3.26 11.10 -3.20
CA THR A 249 2.44 10.87 -4.40
C THR A 249 1.93 9.45 -4.39
N GLY A 250 0.64 9.29 -4.65
CA GLY A 250 0.00 7.99 -4.79
C GLY A 250 -1.07 8.05 -5.88
N PHE A 251 -1.75 6.95 -6.07
CA PHE A 251 -2.94 6.87 -6.90
C PHE A 251 -3.92 5.85 -6.33
N PHE A 252 -5.20 6.04 -6.59
CA PHE A 252 -6.20 5.00 -6.37
C PHE A 252 -6.74 4.50 -7.72
N LEU A 253 -7.31 3.30 -7.71
CA LEU A 253 -7.89 2.69 -8.89
C LEU A 253 -9.41 2.85 -8.88
N SER A 254 -10.01 3.20 -10.02
CA SER A 254 -11.43 2.97 -10.28
C SER A 254 -11.58 1.85 -11.30
N LEU A 255 -12.33 0.82 -10.92
CA LEU A 255 -12.52 -0.38 -11.71
C LEU A 255 -13.96 -0.42 -12.21
N GLY A 256 -14.14 -0.44 -13.53
CA GLY A 256 -15.46 -0.71 -14.14
C GLY A 256 -15.64 -2.21 -14.35
N VAL A 257 -16.75 -2.75 -13.84
CA VAL A 257 -17.10 -4.16 -13.98
C VAL A 257 -18.43 -4.29 -14.72
N ARG A 258 -18.51 -5.19 -15.69
CA ARG A 258 -19.75 -5.52 -16.40
C ARG A 258 -19.82 -7.02 -16.64
N GLY A 259 -20.97 -7.62 -16.28
CA GLY A 259 -21.17 -9.06 -16.41
C GLY A 259 -20.08 -9.88 -15.69
N GLY A 260 -19.61 -9.42 -14.53
CA GLY A 260 -18.55 -10.07 -13.74
C GLY A 260 -17.14 -9.99 -14.35
N ARG A 261 -16.91 -9.11 -15.33
CA ARG A 261 -15.60 -8.92 -16.00
C ARG A 261 -15.10 -7.49 -15.85
N LEU A 262 -13.79 -7.33 -15.69
CA LEU A 262 -13.13 -6.03 -15.72
C LEU A 262 -13.22 -5.40 -17.11
N THR A 263 -13.86 -4.23 -17.22
CA THR A 263 -14.04 -3.50 -18.47
C THR A 263 -13.19 -2.25 -18.58
N SER A 264 -12.89 -1.61 -17.45
CA SER A 264 -12.04 -0.42 -17.41
C SER A 264 -11.25 -0.32 -16.11
N VAL A 265 -10.09 0.34 -16.19
CA VAL A 265 -9.26 0.71 -15.04
C VAL A 265 -8.91 2.18 -15.20
N GLY A 266 -9.38 2.99 -14.28
CA GLY A 266 -8.98 4.39 -14.12
C GLY A 266 -7.88 4.50 -13.07
N ILE A 267 -6.88 5.32 -13.36
CA ILE A 267 -5.78 5.67 -12.43
C ILE A 267 -5.98 7.12 -12.02
N HIS A 268 -6.19 7.36 -10.73
CA HIS A 268 -6.44 8.68 -10.15
C HIS A 268 -5.26 9.12 -9.29
N PRO A 269 -4.26 9.82 -9.88
CA PRO A 269 -3.08 10.23 -9.15
C PRO A 269 -3.35 11.43 -8.25
N TYR A 270 -2.69 11.47 -7.10
CA TYR A 270 -2.82 12.56 -6.13
C TYR A 270 -1.48 12.90 -5.46
N ARG A 271 -1.45 14.11 -4.91
CA ARG A 271 -0.41 14.62 -4.01
C ARG A 271 -0.89 14.55 -2.58
N ILE A 272 -0.04 14.07 -1.68
CA ILE A 272 -0.23 14.12 -0.23
C ILE A 272 0.36 15.43 0.28
N THR A 273 -0.49 16.31 0.81
CA THR A 273 -0.10 17.60 1.39
C THR A 273 -0.36 17.61 2.90
N ALA A 274 0.16 18.57 3.62
CA ALA A 274 -0.11 18.69 5.07
C ALA A 274 -1.60 18.95 5.39
N THR A 275 -2.36 19.44 4.40
CA THR A 275 -3.78 19.80 4.57
C THR A 275 -4.74 18.79 3.92
N GLY A 276 -4.25 17.65 3.45
CA GLY A 276 -5.05 16.61 2.82
C GLY A 276 -4.54 16.19 1.45
N LEU A 277 -5.34 15.39 0.75
CA LEU A 277 -5.03 14.90 -0.58
C LEU A 277 -5.45 15.91 -1.64
N ARG A 278 -4.66 16.03 -2.70
CA ARG A 278 -4.96 16.89 -3.86
C ARG A 278 -4.81 16.09 -5.15
N HIS A 279 -5.86 16.03 -5.94
CA HIS A 279 -5.83 15.37 -7.24
C HIS A 279 -4.77 16.02 -8.16
N LEU A 280 -4.02 15.20 -8.91
CA LEU A 280 -3.10 15.70 -9.92
C LEU A 280 -3.85 15.88 -11.23
N GLY A 281 -3.89 17.11 -11.74
CA GLY A 281 -4.54 17.46 -13.02
C GLY A 281 -3.54 17.86 -14.09
N GLY A 282 -4.00 17.99 -15.33
CA GLY A 282 -3.27 18.59 -16.44
C GLY A 282 -1.84 18.02 -16.62
N GLY A 283 -0.85 18.92 -16.58
CA GLY A 283 0.57 18.56 -16.74
C GLY A 283 1.15 17.69 -15.62
N GLU A 284 0.64 17.80 -14.39
CA GLU A 284 1.11 16.95 -13.27
C GLU A 284 0.67 15.51 -13.48
N ALA A 285 -0.59 15.29 -13.86
CA ALA A 285 -1.11 13.94 -14.15
C ALA A 285 -0.38 13.30 -15.33
N ARG A 286 -0.06 14.06 -16.39
CA ARG A 286 0.73 13.56 -17.52
C ARG A 286 2.13 13.11 -17.06
N ARG A 287 2.86 13.95 -16.32
CA ARG A 287 4.20 13.60 -15.79
C ARG A 287 4.15 12.39 -14.88
N PHE A 288 3.13 12.29 -14.01
CA PHE A 288 2.92 11.11 -13.19
C PHE A 288 2.70 9.85 -14.05
N GLY A 289 1.81 9.92 -15.04
CA GLY A 289 1.53 8.81 -15.95
C GLY A 289 2.77 8.38 -16.75
N GLU A 290 3.61 9.31 -17.19
CA GLU A 290 4.89 9.02 -17.86
C GLU A 290 5.87 8.31 -16.92
N ALA A 291 5.99 8.79 -15.68
CA ALA A 291 6.83 8.17 -14.66
C ALA A 291 6.34 6.74 -14.35
N LEU A 292 5.03 6.56 -14.15
CA LEU A 292 4.43 5.27 -13.87
C LEU A 292 4.62 4.29 -15.04
N ARG A 293 4.39 4.72 -16.29
CA ARG A 293 4.67 3.91 -17.49
C ARG A 293 6.14 3.53 -17.59
N ARG A 294 7.07 4.44 -17.26
CA ARG A 294 8.51 4.15 -17.27
C ARG A 294 8.89 3.00 -16.34
N VAL A 295 8.35 2.97 -15.11
CA VAL A 295 8.62 1.88 -14.16
C VAL A 295 7.77 0.63 -14.44
N SER A 296 6.79 0.71 -15.34
CA SER A 296 6.03 -0.44 -15.82
C SER A 296 6.72 -1.19 -16.99
N ARG A 297 7.58 -0.52 -17.77
CA ARG A 297 8.26 -1.14 -18.93
C ARG A 297 8.98 -2.46 -18.65
N PRO A 298 9.61 -2.68 -17.47
CA PRO A 298 10.25 -3.96 -17.18
C PRO A 298 9.31 -5.17 -17.24
N PHE A 299 8.00 -4.97 -17.07
CA PHE A 299 7.04 -6.07 -17.13
C PHE A 299 6.74 -6.54 -18.56
N ASP A 300 7.01 -5.69 -19.56
CA ASP A 300 6.71 -5.95 -20.97
C ASP A 300 7.84 -6.73 -21.69
N THR A 301 8.99 -6.93 -21.04
CA THR A 301 10.16 -7.57 -21.67
C THR A 301 10.59 -8.82 -20.91
N LYS A 302 11.16 -9.79 -21.63
CA LYS A 302 11.55 -11.11 -21.10
C LYS A 302 12.48 -11.01 -19.87
N ASN A 303 13.46 -10.11 -19.91
CA ASN A 303 14.48 -9.96 -18.86
C ASN A 303 14.36 -8.65 -18.06
N GLY A 304 13.36 -7.81 -18.38
CA GLY A 304 13.30 -6.44 -17.83
C GLY A 304 13.21 -6.39 -16.33
N LEU A 305 12.47 -7.31 -15.72
CA LEU A 305 12.36 -7.39 -14.26
C LEU A 305 13.69 -7.77 -13.61
N GLU A 306 14.40 -8.75 -14.17
CA GLU A 306 15.72 -9.13 -13.68
C GLU A 306 16.71 -7.98 -13.85
N GLU A 307 16.72 -7.31 -14.99
CA GLU A 307 17.56 -6.14 -15.24
C GLU A 307 17.25 -4.98 -14.26
N ALA A 308 15.96 -4.75 -13.96
CA ALA A 308 15.56 -3.74 -13.00
C ALA A 308 16.00 -4.10 -11.58
N TRP A 309 15.83 -5.36 -11.17
CA TRP A 309 16.26 -5.87 -9.88
C TRP A 309 17.79 -5.80 -9.72
N GLN A 310 18.53 -6.28 -10.70
CA GLN A 310 20.01 -6.21 -10.72
C GLN A 310 20.51 -4.75 -10.69
N SER A 311 19.78 -3.82 -11.32
CA SER A 311 20.10 -2.39 -11.24
C SER A 311 19.86 -1.83 -9.85
N TYR A 312 18.82 -2.29 -9.13
CA TYR A 312 18.59 -1.93 -7.74
C TYR A 312 19.67 -2.51 -6.81
N LEU A 313 20.02 -3.79 -6.96
CA LEU A 313 21.10 -4.41 -6.18
C LEU A 313 22.44 -3.70 -6.39
N ALA A 314 22.72 -3.25 -7.62
CA ALA A 314 23.92 -2.46 -7.90
C ALA A 314 23.89 -1.06 -7.25
N TYR A 315 22.71 -0.43 -7.19
CA TYR A 315 22.52 0.86 -6.51
C TYR A 315 22.66 0.72 -4.98
N TYR A 316 22.03 -0.30 -4.40
CA TYR A 316 22.15 -0.64 -2.98
C TYR A 316 23.62 -0.91 -2.62
N GLY A 317 24.29 -1.75 -3.38
CA GLY A 317 25.72 -2.00 -3.35
C GLY A 317 26.27 -2.45 -1.99
N PRO A 318 27.58 -2.72 -1.90
CA PRO A 318 28.22 -3.08 -0.63
C PRO A 318 28.09 -2.00 0.44
N GLN A 319 28.05 -0.71 0.04
CA GLN A 319 27.93 0.38 0.99
C GLN A 319 26.56 0.44 1.64
N GLY A 320 25.48 0.19 0.87
CA GLY A 320 24.10 0.12 1.41
C GLY A 320 23.98 -1.01 2.43
N PHE A 321 24.48 -2.20 2.08
CA PHE A 321 24.52 -3.34 3.00
C PHE A 321 25.32 -3.03 4.28
N LYS A 322 26.54 -2.48 4.14
CA LYS A 322 27.38 -2.10 5.27
C LYS A 322 26.68 -1.08 6.19
N ASN A 323 26.08 -0.04 5.61
CA ASN A 323 25.39 0.98 6.39
C ASN A 323 24.22 0.39 7.19
N GLU A 324 23.46 -0.53 6.59
CA GLU A 324 22.34 -1.20 7.26
C GLU A 324 22.83 -2.07 8.44
N VAL A 325 23.89 -2.86 8.23
CA VAL A 325 24.48 -3.68 9.29
C VAL A 325 25.01 -2.81 10.44
N LEU A 326 25.74 -1.75 10.12
CA LEU A 326 26.29 -0.84 11.15
C LEU A 326 25.17 -0.14 11.94
N ALA A 327 24.10 0.30 11.28
CA ALA A 327 22.97 0.91 11.96
C ALA A 327 22.26 -0.06 12.92
N ILE A 328 22.17 -1.35 12.56
CA ILE A 328 21.61 -2.38 13.43
C ILE A 328 22.53 -2.61 14.66
N LEU A 329 23.83 -2.73 14.44
CA LEU A 329 24.79 -2.94 15.53
C LEU A 329 24.79 -1.75 16.49
N GLN A 330 24.81 -0.53 15.97
CA GLN A 330 24.70 0.68 16.78
C GLN A 330 23.38 0.67 17.59
N MET A 331 22.26 0.33 16.98
CA MET A 331 20.98 0.25 17.68
C MET A 331 20.98 -0.86 18.75
N MET A 332 21.72 -1.96 18.56
CA MET A 332 21.86 -3.00 19.58
C MET A 332 22.64 -2.50 20.80
N GLU A 333 23.57 -1.56 20.63
CA GLU A 333 24.29 -0.91 21.74
C GLU A 333 23.40 0.11 22.47
N GLU A 334 22.68 0.95 21.72
CA GLU A 334 21.83 2.04 22.27
C GLU A 334 20.53 1.52 22.89
N GLU A 335 19.81 0.66 22.16
CA GLU A 335 18.53 0.07 22.53
C GLU A 335 18.52 -1.45 22.19
N PRO A 336 19.06 -2.33 23.05
CA PRO A 336 19.29 -3.75 22.72
C PRO A 336 18.06 -4.48 22.16
N ARG A 337 16.87 -4.21 22.71
CA ARG A 337 15.62 -4.85 22.23
C ARG A 337 15.24 -4.37 20.84
N LYS A 338 15.43 -3.08 20.53
CA LYS A 338 15.16 -2.50 19.21
C LYS A 338 16.15 -3.03 18.18
N GLY A 339 17.43 -3.02 18.50
CA GLY A 339 18.47 -3.58 17.63
C GLY A 339 18.26 -5.05 17.34
N ALA A 340 17.90 -5.86 18.35
CA ALA A 340 17.58 -7.27 18.17
C ALA A 340 16.35 -7.45 17.25
N ALA A 341 15.30 -6.64 17.41
CA ALA A 341 14.14 -6.66 16.52
C ALA A 341 14.51 -6.30 15.08
N MET A 342 15.37 -5.29 14.89
CA MET A 342 15.88 -4.90 13.57
C MET A 342 16.68 -6.03 12.90
N PHE A 343 17.59 -6.67 13.64
CA PHE A 343 18.37 -7.77 13.11
C PHE A 343 17.51 -8.97 12.75
N ARG A 344 16.61 -9.38 13.68
CA ARG A 344 15.63 -10.44 13.43
C ARG A 344 14.83 -10.17 12.16
N ASN A 345 14.31 -8.96 11.99
CA ASN A 345 13.55 -8.57 10.80
C ASN A 345 14.36 -8.80 9.51
N ARG A 346 15.66 -8.44 9.48
CA ARG A 346 16.50 -8.61 8.30
C ARG A 346 16.74 -10.06 7.89
N ILE A 347 16.76 -10.97 8.85
CA ILE A 347 17.03 -12.38 8.57
C ILE A 347 15.78 -13.25 8.46
N THR A 348 14.62 -12.78 8.95
CA THR A 348 13.39 -13.59 8.98
C THR A 348 12.30 -13.11 8.03
N THR A 349 12.22 -11.81 7.72
CA THR A 349 11.22 -11.31 6.77
C THR A 349 11.68 -11.53 5.35
N ARG A 350 10.77 -11.96 4.50
CA ARG A 350 11.06 -12.28 3.10
C ARG A 350 11.71 -11.12 2.37
N GLN A 351 11.15 -9.92 2.50
CA GLN A 351 11.64 -8.72 1.81
C GLN A 351 13.13 -8.43 2.07
N HIS A 352 13.55 -8.53 3.32
CA HIS A 352 14.92 -8.20 3.72
C HIS A 352 15.87 -9.37 3.54
N ALA A 353 15.46 -10.58 3.91
CA ALA A 353 16.28 -11.78 3.74
C ALA A 353 16.61 -12.04 2.26
N GLU A 354 15.62 -11.88 1.36
CA GLU A 354 15.87 -12.00 -0.09
C GLU A 354 16.76 -10.87 -0.61
N LEU A 355 16.56 -9.62 -0.16
CA LEU A 355 17.43 -8.51 -0.53
C LEU A 355 18.90 -8.78 -0.14
N TRP A 356 19.13 -9.18 1.11
CA TRP A 356 20.49 -9.44 1.60
C TRP A 356 21.13 -10.61 0.88
N ARG A 357 20.39 -11.72 0.70
CA ARG A 357 20.87 -12.88 -0.06
C ARG A 357 21.28 -12.51 -1.49
N ASP A 358 20.41 -11.78 -2.20
CA ASP A 358 20.65 -11.42 -3.60
C ASP A 358 21.78 -10.39 -3.73
N ALA A 359 21.88 -9.44 -2.79
CA ALA A 359 22.98 -8.48 -2.74
C ALA A 359 24.32 -9.17 -2.48
N LEU A 360 24.40 -10.06 -1.49
CA LEU A 360 25.62 -10.81 -1.18
C LEU A 360 26.00 -11.74 -2.33
N THR A 361 25.02 -12.42 -2.96
CA THR A 361 25.27 -13.24 -4.16
C THR A 361 25.88 -12.39 -5.28
N ARG A 362 25.35 -11.17 -5.49
CA ARG A 362 25.90 -10.24 -6.47
C ARG A 362 27.34 -9.81 -6.11
N PHE A 363 27.64 -9.55 -4.82
CA PHE A 363 28.99 -9.14 -4.39
C PHE A 363 30.03 -10.25 -4.60
N MET A 364 29.65 -11.51 -4.46
CA MET A 364 30.51 -12.67 -4.69
C MET A 364 30.73 -12.98 -6.19
N SER A 365 29.92 -12.41 -7.08
CA SER A 365 30.02 -12.69 -8.51
C SER A 365 31.26 -12.06 -9.14
N ALA A 366 32.07 -12.84 -9.82
CA ALA A 366 33.19 -12.34 -10.62
C ALA A 366 32.75 -11.49 -11.83
N ARG A 367 31.50 -11.69 -12.30
CA ARG A 367 30.91 -10.97 -13.44
C ARG A 367 29.46 -10.57 -13.11
N PRO A 368 29.27 -9.58 -12.21
CA PRO A 368 27.94 -9.14 -11.85
C PRO A 368 27.23 -8.49 -13.06
N ALA A 369 25.93 -8.68 -13.17
CA ALA A 369 25.14 -8.08 -14.23
C ALA A 369 25.31 -6.55 -14.29
N VAL A 370 25.47 -6.00 -15.50
CA VAL A 370 25.67 -4.55 -15.69
C VAL A 370 24.33 -3.84 -15.47
N PRO A 371 24.25 -2.82 -14.57
CA PRO A 371 23.03 -2.10 -14.32
C PRO A 371 22.62 -1.28 -15.54
N ARG A 372 21.32 -1.27 -15.86
CA ARG A 372 20.77 -0.49 -16.96
C ARG A 372 20.61 0.97 -16.54
N ALA A 373 21.17 1.90 -17.31
CA ALA A 373 21.14 3.34 -17.02
C ALA A 373 19.72 3.88 -16.80
N GLY A 374 18.72 3.40 -17.56
CA GLY A 374 17.33 3.79 -17.41
C GLY A 374 16.73 3.38 -16.06
N HIS A 375 17.02 2.16 -15.60
CA HIS A 375 16.56 1.67 -14.28
C HIS A 375 17.28 2.38 -13.14
N THR A 376 18.59 2.57 -13.23
CA THR A 376 19.36 3.31 -12.22
C THR A 376 18.84 4.75 -12.08
N ARG A 377 18.52 5.41 -13.19
CA ARG A 377 17.91 6.76 -13.16
C ARG A 377 16.56 6.77 -12.44
N ALA A 378 15.68 5.81 -12.73
CA ALA A 378 14.39 5.71 -12.06
C ALA A 378 14.56 5.43 -10.56
N ILE A 379 15.46 4.52 -10.17
CA ILE A 379 15.76 4.21 -8.77
C ILE A 379 16.22 5.48 -8.04
N ARG A 380 17.20 6.19 -8.61
CA ARG A 380 17.69 7.45 -8.02
C ARG A 380 16.58 8.50 -7.92
N GLU A 381 15.76 8.66 -8.97
CA GLU A 381 14.65 9.61 -8.97
C GLU A 381 13.64 9.29 -7.84
N TRP A 382 13.27 8.02 -7.64
CA TRP A 382 12.34 7.61 -6.59
C TRP A 382 12.87 7.87 -5.18
N LEU A 383 14.17 7.65 -4.97
CA LEU A 383 14.80 7.73 -3.66
C LEU A 383 15.25 9.15 -3.29
N THR A 384 15.44 10.06 -4.26
CA THR A 384 16.08 11.35 -3.97
C THR A 384 15.34 12.59 -4.48
N LYS A 385 14.32 12.44 -5.35
CA LYS A 385 13.59 13.58 -5.89
C LYS A 385 12.75 14.23 -4.80
N ALA A 386 13.01 15.51 -4.52
CA ALA A 386 12.21 16.30 -3.60
C ALA A 386 10.92 16.82 -4.22
N VAL A 387 9.94 17.13 -3.37
CA VAL A 387 8.76 17.92 -3.75
C VAL A 387 9.23 19.35 -4.02
N GLY A 388 8.93 19.88 -5.18
CA GLY A 388 9.19 21.31 -5.45
C GLY A 388 8.38 22.21 -4.51
N PRO A 389 8.80 23.48 -4.32
CA PRO A 389 8.07 24.41 -3.46
C PRO A 389 6.60 24.48 -3.90
N GLU A 390 5.69 24.24 -2.98
CA GLU A 390 4.25 24.42 -3.23
C GLU A 390 4.00 25.89 -3.53
N LYS A 391 3.50 26.18 -4.73
CA LYS A 391 2.92 27.51 -5.02
C LYS A 391 1.66 27.61 -4.15
N VAL A 392 1.78 28.24 -3.00
CA VAL A 392 0.65 28.62 -2.16
C VAL A 392 -0.21 29.55 -3.02
N ARG A 393 -1.32 29.04 -3.56
CA ARG A 393 -2.38 29.89 -4.10
C ARG A 393 -3.00 30.59 -2.90
N THR A 394 -2.51 31.78 -2.61
CA THR A 394 -3.21 32.72 -1.73
C THR A 394 -4.60 32.92 -2.33
N LEU A 395 -5.62 32.36 -1.68
CA LEU A 395 -6.99 32.72 -1.94
C LEU A 395 -7.07 34.25 -1.72
N LYS A 396 -7.19 35.01 -2.79
CA LYS A 396 -7.49 36.44 -2.70
C LYS A 396 -8.78 36.55 -1.90
N ARG A 397 -8.67 37.02 -0.65
CA ARG A 397 -9.82 37.48 0.13
C ARG A 397 -10.53 38.53 -0.73
N GLY A 398 -11.75 38.22 -1.13
CA GLY A 398 -12.61 39.19 -1.80
C GLY A 398 -12.74 40.42 -0.91
N ARG A 399 -12.31 41.55 -1.42
CA ARG A 399 -12.60 42.84 -0.79
C ARG A 399 -14.12 43.04 -0.85
N SER A 400 -14.76 42.89 0.29
CA SER A 400 -16.11 43.40 0.51
C SER A 400 -15.99 44.92 0.55
N ALA A 401 -16.39 45.55 -0.54
CA ALA A 401 -16.70 46.98 -0.52
C ALA A 401 -18.03 47.17 0.23
N GLY A 402 -17.96 47.81 1.36
CA GLY A 402 -19.11 48.27 2.13
C GLY A 402 -18.67 49.49 2.94
N ARG A 403 -18.79 50.72 2.32
CA ARG A 403 -18.76 51.97 3.07
C ARG A 403 -20.08 52.11 3.82
N PRO A 404 -20.08 52.53 5.08
CA PRO A 404 -21.28 53.10 5.67
C PRO A 404 -21.32 54.60 5.34
N THR A 405 -22.42 55.05 4.80
CA THR A 405 -22.84 56.45 4.79
C THR A 405 -23.58 56.75 6.07
N ARG A 406 -23.09 57.82 6.76
CA ARG A 406 -23.69 58.63 7.82
C ARG A 406 -24.21 57.92 9.06
#